data_a8bce47c4f68fa4bc806796643b7577b
#
_entry.id   a8bce47c4f68fa4bc806796643b7577b
#
_cell.length_a   1.000
_cell.length_b   1.000
_cell.length_c   1.000
_cell.angle_alpha   90.00
_cell.angle_beta   90.00
_cell.angle_gamma   90.00
#
_symmetry.space_group_name_H-M   'P 1'
#
loop_
_entity.id
_entity.type
_entity.pdbx_description
1 polymer ?
#
loop_
_entity_poly.entity_id
_entity_poly.type
_entity_poly.pdbx_seq_one_letter_code
_entity_poly.pdbx_strand_id
1 'polypeptide(L)'
;SGYLKRFQREEGICLVSYQLRVQFGNPALRERFPHVLELLLLAALLIFCAEVMFLIRYFSRKIKQELQKIEWMTEKIEHQDLEFPCPDSQVLEIKKILETFGRMRDTLKESLMKQWELESARKEQMGALAHDLKTPLTVIRGNVQLMGEAESLEEAQKYSLALEQEIQGIEEYLQILQEMISTGGYQMYKKEQVDIRELTGQFRERIEAAAAGKKQTIQFECENLPKWICVNEKLLIRSWENLVYNAIEYTPQGGMIRICISEGKEQLEISVEDEGSGFSAEDLQSAKNLFYQGDKSRHSRKHYGMGLYLAEQFAKENGGSLTLANSTRMKGAWVRLRIAKESQK
;
A
#
# COMPACT_ATOMS: atom_id res chain seq x y z
N SER A 1 -80.18 11.85 29.17
CA SER A 1 -81.44 11.61 28.44
C SER A 1 -82.22 10.54 29.17
N GLY A 2 -83.38 10.88 29.70
CA GLY A 2 -84.27 9.92 30.33
C GLY A 2 -85.24 9.32 29.30
N TYR A 3 -85.60 8.10 29.52
CA TYR A 3 -86.60 7.43 28.70
C TYR A 3 -87.95 7.75 29.31
N LEU A 4 -89.00 8.13 28.56
CA LEU A 4 -90.37 8.38 28.92
C LEU A 4 -91.19 7.21 28.43
N LYS A 5 -91.91 6.52 29.40
CA LYS A 5 -92.88 5.49 29.05
C LYS A 5 -94.26 5.91 29.55
N ARG A 6 -95.23 5.90 28.62
CA ARG A 6 -96.59 6.27 28.83
C ARG A 6 -97.38 5.01 29.22
N PHE A 7 -98.08 5.10 30.36
CA PHE A 7 -99.01 4.07 30.83
C PHE A 7 -100.39 4.69 30.89
N GLN A 8 -101.40 4.00 30.36
CA GLN A 8 -102.76 4.42 30.40
C GLN A 8 -103.45 3.68 31.58
N ARG A 9 -104.04 4.42 32.48
CA ARG A 9 -104.82 3.89 33.60
C ARG A 9 -106.25 4.39 33.47
N GLU A 10 -107.24 3.74 34.22
CA GLU A 10 -108.69 4.10 34.15
C GLU A 10 -108.93 5.56 34.53
N GLU A 11 -108.14 6.16 35.37
CA GLU A 11 -108.28 7.56 35.85
C GLU A 11 -107.36 8.58 35.09
N GLY A 12 -106.62 8.17 34.03
CA GLY A 12 -105.73 9.11 33.31
C GLY A 12 -104.48 8.51 32.72
N ILE A 13 -103.56 9.37 32.20
CA ILE A 13 -102.30 9.00 31.58
C ILE A 13 -101.20 9.24 32.61
N CYS A 14 -100.42 8.20 32.94
CA CYS A 14 -99.22 8.29 33.78
C CYS A 14 -98.00 8.27 32.88
N LEU A 15 -97.16 9.32 32.98
CA LEU A 15 -95.84 9.42 32.31
C LEU A 15 -94.76 9.07 33.32
N VAL A 16 -94.04 7.95 33.07
CA VAL A 16 -92.93 7.55 33.92
C VAL A 16 -91.63 7.86 33.18
N SER A 17 -90.85 8.77 33.76
CA SER A 17 -89.48 9.05 33.28
C SER A 17 -88.55 8.14 34.09
N TYR A 18 -87.66 7.40 33.35
CA TYR A 18 -86.66 6.58 33.98
C TYR A 18 -85.33 6.72 33.23
N GLN A 19 -84.26 6.58 33.98
CA GLN A 19 -82.89 6.54 33.44
C GLN A 19 -82.40 5.10 33.65
N LEU A 20 -81.87 4.53 32.52
CA LEU A 20 -81.18 3.26 32.61
C LEU A 20 -79.80 3.53 33.20
N ARG A 21 -79.54 3.03 34.37
CA ARG A 21 -78.20 3.05 34.98
C ARG A 21 -77.76 1.62 35.22
N VAL A 22 -76.51 1.30 34.89
CA VAL A 22 -75.90 0.03 35.26
C VAL A 22 -75.69 0.07 36.76
N GLN A 23 -76.35 -0.87 37.48
CA GLN A 23 -76.33 -0.96 38.92
C GLN A 23 -76.24 -2.42 39.35
N PHE A 24 -75.73 -2.68 40.57
CA PHE A 24 -75.78 -4.03 41.14
C PHE A 24 -77.19 -4.51 41.34
N GLY A 25 -77.48 -5.81 41.14
CA GLY A 25 -78.75 -6.43 41.39
C GLY A 25 -79.08 -6.53 42.92
N ASN A 26 -78.03 -6.58 43.75
CA ASN A 26 -78.18 -6.60 45.20
C ASN A 26 -78.39 -5.19 45.80
N PRO A 27 -79.47 -4.90 46.54
CA PRO A 27 -79.76 -3.58 47.11
C PRO A 27 -78.61 -3.02 47.98
N ALA A 28 -78.00 -3.84 48.82
CA ALA A 28 -76.95 -3.44 49.75
C ALA A 28 -75.62 -2.99 48.95
N LEU A 29 -75.33 -3.63 47.82
CA LEU A 29 -74.22 -3.23 46.96
C LEU A 29 -74.54 -1.97 46.15
N ARG A 30 -75.85 -1.75 45.82
CA ARG A 30 -76.33 -0.56 45.09
C ARG A 30 -76.15 0.71 45.92
N GLU A 31 -76.53 0.64 47.21
CA GLU A 31 -76.34 1.77 48.12
C GLU A 31 -74.85 2.08 48.36
N ARG A 32 -74.03 1.03 48.45
CA ARG A 32 -72.58 1.20 48.73
C ARG A 32 -71.78 1.66 47.52
N PHE A 33 -72.19 1.32 46.30
CA PHE A 33 -71.49 1.66 45.05
C PHE A 33 -72.47 2.26 44.01
N PRO A 34 -72.90 3.51 44.14
CA PRO A 34 -73.90 4.12 43.27
C PRO A 34 -73.34 4.40 41.85
N HIS A 35 -72.00 4.50 41.70
CA HIS A 35 -71.29 4.86 40.45
C HIS A 35 -70.51 3.68 39.89
N VAL A 36 -71.04 2.48 39.82
CA VAL A 36 -70.33 1.24 39.36
C VAL A 36 -69.78 1.38 38.00
N LEU A 37 -70.52 1.99 37.07
CA LEU A 37 -70.02 2.18 35.66
C LEU A 37 -68.77 3.06 35.62
N GLU A 38 -68.78 4.16 36.39
CA GLU A 38 -67.64 5.10 36.45
C GLU A 38 -66.41 4.43 37.08
N LEU A 39 -66.62 3.61 38.14
CA LEU A 39 -65.53 2.83 38.78
C LEU A 39 -64.95 1.78 37.81
N LEU A 40 -65.82 1.07 37.06
CA LEU A 40 -65.37 0.11 36.05
C LEU A 40 -64.55 0.78 34.90
N LEU A 41 -65.05 1.94 34.44
CA LEU A 41 -64.31 2.71 33.41
C LEU A 41 -62.96 3.22 33.92
N LEU A 42 -62.93 3.69 35.20
CA LEU A 42 -61.66 4.13 35.80
C LEU A 42 -60.72 2.94 35.99
N ALA A 43 -61.17 1.78 36.41
CA ALA A 43 -60.37 0.57 36.55
C ALA A 43 -59.87 0.08 35.21
N ALA A 44 -60.68 0.09 34.15
CA ALA A 44 -60.29 -0.25 32.82
C ALA A 44 -59.18 0.73 32.26
N LEU A 45 -59.36 2.03 32.52
CA LEU A 45 -58.36 3.05 32.15
C LEU A 45 -57.03 2.83 32.88
N LEU A 46 -57.06 2.53 34.18
CA LEU A 46 -55.84 2.26 34.94
C LEU A 46 -55.10 1.00 34.45
N ILE A 47 -55.85 -0.09 34.15
CA ILE A 47 -55.30 -1.30 33.55
C ILE A 47 -54.67 -0.99 32.22
N PHE A 48 -55.34 -0.26 31.32
CA PHE A 48 -54.84 0.15 30.06
C PHE A 48 -53.54 0.99 30.17
N CYS A 49 -53.54 1.97 31.08
CA CYS A 49 -52.35 2.76 31.36
C CYS A 49 -51.18 1.91 31.89
N ALA A 50 -51.46 0.92 32.74
CA ALA A 50 -50.45 0.01 33.25
C ALA A 50 -49.88 -0.90 32.15
N GLU A 51 -50.74 -1.41 31.26
CA GLU A 51 -50.30 -2.20 30.09
C GLU A 51 -49.41 -1.36 29.14
N VAL A 52 -49.85 -0.15 28.80
CA VAL A 52 -49.06 0.76 27.95
C VAL A 52 -47.72 1.08 28.62
N MET A 53 -47.69 1.37 29.91
CA MET A 53 -46.48 1.65 30.65
C MET A 53 -45.54 0.44 30.70
N PHE A 54 -46.08 -0.77 30.85
CA PHE A 54 -45.34 -2.02 30.82
C PHE A 54 -44.70 -2.23 29.44
N LEU A 55 -45.43 -2.06 28.33
CA LEU A 55 -44.96 -2.19 26.98
C LEU A 55 -43.84 -1.17 26.68
N ILE A 56 -44.04 0.09 27.07
CA ILE A 56 -43.01 1.14 26.87
C ILE A 56 -41.73 0.75 27.61
N ARG A 57 -41.79 0.31 28.86
CA ARG A 57 -40.61 -0.11 29.62
C ARG A 57 -39.93 -1.34 29.02
N TYR A 58 -40.71 -2.31 28.56
CA TYR A 58 -40.19 -3.52 27.93
C TYR A 58 -39.41 -3.19 26.63
N PHE A 59 -40.03 -2.44 25.72
CA PHE A 59 -39.37 -2.05 24.47
C PHE A 59 -38.19 -1.11 24.72
N SER A 60 -38.31 -0.16 25.62
CA SER A 60 -37.21 0.77 25.96
C SER A 60 -36.00 0.02 26.51
N ARG A 61 -36.19 -1.00 27.37
CA ARG A 61 -35.09 -1.84 27.86
C ARG A 61 -34.44 -2.64 26.73
N LYS A 62 -35.23 -3.23 25.84
CA LYS A 62 -34.75 -4.02 24.71
C LYS A 62 -33.93 -3.15 23.75
N ILE A 63 -34.41 -1.98 23.39
CA ILE A 63 -33.70 -1.03 22.53
C ILE A 63 -32.40 -0.57 23.20
N LYS A 64 -32.42 -0.26 24.49
CA LYS A 64 -31.23 0.15 25.24
C LYS A 64 -30.14 -0.92 25.20
N GLN A 65 -30.48 -2.20 25.39
CA GLN A 65 -29.52 -3.30 25.32
C GLN A 65 -28.89 -3.45 23.92
N GLU A 66 -29.69 -3.25 22.89
CA GLU A 66 -29.16 -3.31 21.50
C GLU A 66 -28.25 -2.11 21.18
N LEU A 67 -28.58 -0.90 21.65
CA LEU A 67 -27.74 0.29 21.49
C LEU A 67 -26.41 0.17 22.24
N GLN A 68 -26.38 -0.48 23.38
CA GLN A 68 -25.15 -0.74 24.13
C GLN A 68 -24.12 -1.55 23.34
N LYS A 69 -24.56 -2.41 22.41
CA LYS A 69 -23.64 -3.14 21.51
C LYS A 69 -22.89 -2.19 20.57
N ILE A 70 -23.59 -1.15 20.07
CA ILE A 70 -22.97 -0.13 19.19
C ILE A 70 -21.99 0.70 20.01
N GLU A 71 -22.38 1.14 21.21
CA GLU A 71 -21.52 1.91 22.11
C GLU A 71 -20.24 1.14 22.44
N TRP A 72 -20.37 -0.14 22.81
CA TRP A 72 -19.22 -1.02 23.06
C TRP A 72 -18.29 -1.16 21.85
N MET A 73 -18.84 -1.35 20.62
CA MET A 73 -18.01 -1.41 19.42
C MET A 73 -17.26 -0.10 19.15
N THR A 74 -17.93 1.04 19.36
CA THR A 74 -17.33 2.36 19.17
C THR A 74 -16.19 2.59 20.16
N GLU A 75 -16.39 2.24 21.44
CA GLU A 75 -15.36 2.33 22.48
C GLU A 75 -14.14 1.46 22.14
N LYS A 76 -14.36 0.24 21.65
CA LYS A 76 -13.29 -0.65 21.22
C LYS A 76 -12.47 -0.05 20.06
N ILE A 77 -13.15 0.50 19.06
CA ILE A 77 -12.50 1.15 17.91
C ILE A 77 -11.71 2.40 18.34
N GLU A 78 -12.27 3.21 19.25
CA GLU A 78 -11.61 4.39 19.80
C GLU A 78 -10.29 4.05 20.51
N HIS A 79 -10.29 2.93 21.25
CA HIS A 79 -9.07 2.41 21.89
C HIS A 79 -8.15 1.59 20.97
N GLN A 80 -8.39 1.62 19.65
CA GLN A 80 -7.61 0.87 18.65
C GLN A 80 -7.60 -0.66 18.85
N ASP A 81 -8.52 -1.17 19.67
CA ASP A 81 -8.74 -2.60 19.79
C ASP A 81 -9.68 -3.04 18.66
N LEU A 82 -9.10 -3.57 17.58
CA LEU A 82 -9.83 -4.01 16.39
C LEU A 82 -10.02 -5.54 16.35
N GLU A 83 -9.59 -6.25 17.42
CA GLU A 83 -9.68 -7.72 17.51
C GLU A 83 -10.86 -8.17 18.34
N PHE A 84 -12.07 -7.81 17.96
CA PHE A 84 -13.29 -8.28 18.61
C PHE A 84 -14.29 -8.84 17.60
N PRO A 85 -15.14 -9.82 18.01
CA PRO A 85 -16.18 -10.34 17.15
C PRO A 85 -17.30 -9.30 16.98
N CYS A 86 -17.88 -9.23 15.79
CA CYS A 86 -19.02 -8.36 15.53
C CYS A 86 -20.27 -8.94 16.27
N PRO A 87 -20.90 -8.19 17.20
CA PRO A 87 -22.10 -8.66 17.89
C PRO A 87 -23.29 -8.74 16.93
N ASP A 88 -24.13 -9.74 17.10
CA ASP A 88 -25.38 -9.89 16.33
C ASP A 88 -26.57 -9.21 17.03
N SER A 89 -27.59 -8.81 16.25
CA SER A 89 -28.81 -8.20 16.73
C SER A 89 -30.04 -8.86 16.09
N GLN A 90 -31.10 -8.98 16.89
CA GLN A 90 -32.41 -9.44 16.40
C GLN A 90 -33.22 -8.32 15.74
N VAL A 91 -32.82 -7.05 15.92
CA VAL A 91 -33.45 -5.88 15.29
C VAL A 91 -32.76 -5.62 13.98
N LEU A 92 -33.48 -5.73 12.87
CA LEU A 92 -32.94 -5.69 11.52
C LEU A 92 -32.11 -4.41 11.23
N GLU A 93 -32.62 -3.26 11.67
CA GLU A 93 -31.98 -1.96 11.49
C GLU A 93 -30.66 -1.87 12.26
N ILE A 94 -30.65 -2.38 13.51
CA ILE A 94 -29.44 -2.40 14.33
C ILE A 94 -28.43 -3.41 13.80
N LYS A 95 -28.88 -4.58 13.35
CA LYS A 95 -28.04 -5.57 12.70
C LYS A 95 -27.30 -4.97 11.49
N LYS A 96 -28.00 -4.24 10.63
CA LYS A 96 -27.41 -3.57 9.47
C LYS A 96 -26.37 -2.51 9.85
N ILE A 97 -26.61 -1.79 10.95
CA ILE A 97 -25.65 -0.84 11.51
C ILE A 97 -24.40 -1.57 12.01
N LEU A 98 -24.57 -2.62 12.82
CA LEU A 98 -23.46 -3.41 13.36
C LEU A 98 -22.61 -4.05 12.26
N GLU A 99 -23.22 -4.59 11.20
CA GLU A 99 -22.52 -5.12 10.03
C GLU A 99 -21.72 -4.03 9.28
N THR A 100 -22.26 -2.81 9.21
CA THR A 100 -21.57 -1.67 8.58
C THR A 100 -20.38 -1.23 9.41
N PHE A 101 -20.51 -1.16 10.73
CA PHE A 101 -19.40 -0.90 11.64
C PHE A 101 -18.35 -2.00 11.58
N GLY A 102 -18.77 -3.27 11.47
CA GLY A 102 -17.86 -4.41 11.26
C GLY A 102 -16.99 -4.24 10.02
N ARG A 103 -17.61 -3.90 8.88
CA ARG A 103 -16.86 -3.64 7.63
C ARG A 103 -15.91 -2.45 7.75
N MET A 104 -16.35 -1.37 8.43
CA MET A 104 -15.48 -0.19 8.67
C MET A 104 -14.29 -0.55 9.54
N ARG A 105 -14.49 -1.34 10.62
CA ARG A 105 -13.40 -1.89 11.45
C ARG A 105 -12.42 -2.70 10.63
N ASP A 106 -12.90 -3.62 9.77
CA ASP A 106 -12.05 -4.48 8.95
C ASP A 106 -11.22 -3.67 7.96
N THR A 107 -11.84 -2.69 7.29
CA THR A 107 -11.13 -1.76 6.39
C THR A 107 -10.08 -0.93 7.14
N LEU A 108 -10.40 -0.45 8.34
CA LEU A 108 -9.46 0.30 9.17
C LEU A 108 -8.28 -0.59 9.61
N LYS A 109 -8.56 -1.83 10.04
CA LYS A 109 -7.53 -2.80 10.41
C LYS A 109 -6.57 -3.07 9.25
N GLU A 110 -7.10 -3.32 8.05
CA GLU A 110 -6.30 -3.54 6.85
C GLU A 110 -5.43 -2.32 6.50
N SER A 111 -6.01 -1.12 6.58
CA SER A 111 -5.28 0.13 6.34
C SER A 111 -4.14 0.36 7.32
N LEU A 112 -4.39 0.12 8.63
CA LEU A 112 -3.36 0.24 9.66
C LEU A 112 -2.26 -0.80 9.52
N MET A 113 -2.59 -2.05 9.19
CA MET A 113 -1.59 -3.09 8.93
C MET A 113 -0.70 -2.72 7.75
N LYS A 114 -1.30 -2.26 6.66
CA LYS A 114 -0.54 -1.79 5.48
C LYS A 114 0.36 -0.60 5.79
N GLN A 115 -0.13 0.35 6.58
CA GLN A 115 0.68 1.48 7.04
C GLN A 115 1.85 1.02 7.90
N TRP A 116 1.62 0.08 8.82
CA TRP A 116 2.67 -0.47 9.68
C TRP A 116 3.74 -1.24 8.88
N GLU A 117 3.32 -2.03 7.87
CA GLU A 117 4.24 -2.71 6.96
C GLU A 117 5.12 -1.70 6.18
N LEU A 118 4.51 -0.62 5.67
CA LEU A 118 5.25 0.44 4.98
C LEU A 118 6.23 1.16 5.90
N GLU A 119 5.82 1.47 7.14
CA GLU A 119 6.72 2.11 8.12
C GLU A 119 7.86 1.18 8.54
N SER A 120 7.58 -0.11 8.71
CA SER A 120 8.59 -1.11 9.05
C SER A 120 9.62 -1.25 7.93
N ALA A 121 9.14 -1.40 6.69
CA ALA A 121 10.01 -1.44 5.51
C ALA A 121 10.86 -0.17 5.37
N ARG A 122 10.28 1.01 5.64
CA ARG A 122 10.99 2.29 5.62
C ARG A 122 12.09 2.36 6.70
N LYS A 123 11.81 1.87 7.92
CA LYS A 123 12.81 1.82 8.99
C LYS A 123 13.97 0.88 8.64
N GLU A 124 13.65 -0.29 8.08
CA GLU A 124 14.66 -1.24 7.63
C GLU A 124 15.55 -0.64 6.53
N GLN A 125 14.94 0.01 5.53
CA GLN A 125 15.67 0.72 4.49
C GLN A 125 16.58 1.82 5.07
N MET A 126 16.09 2.64 6.01
CA MET A 126 16.91 3.66 6.65
C MET A 126 18.07 3.07 7.46
N GLY A 127 17.87 1.91 8.11
CA GLY A 127 18.93 1.20 8.81
C GLY A 127 20.03 0.73 7.86
N ALA A 128 19.66 0.15 6.71
CA ALA A 128 20.58 -0.25 5.66
C ALA A 128 21.37 0.96 5.10
N LEU A 129 20.66 2.06 4.78
CA LEU A 129 21.26 3.31 4.31
C LEU A 129 22.31 3.86 5.28
N ALA A 130 21.99 3.90 6.56
CA ALA A 130 22.92 4.39 7.59
C ALA A 130 24.17 3.49 7.71
N HIS A 131 24.00 2.16 7.60
CA HIS A 131 25.09 1.21 7.59
C HIS A 131 26.01 1.43 6.39
N ASP A 132 25.44 1.62 5.20
CA ASP A 132 26.18 1.71 3.95
C ASP A 132 26.91 3.05 3.79
N LEU A 133 26.36 4.13 4.37
CA LEU A 133 27.10 5.41 4.52
C LEU A 133 28.26 5.32 5.53
N LYS A 134 28.12 4.47 6.54
CA LYS A 134 29.18 4.31 7.57
C LYS A 134 30.47 3.72 6.95
N THR A 135 30.35 2.82 5.99
CA THR A 135 31.51 2.15 5.36
C THR A 135 32.41 3.15 4.61
N PRO A 136 31.94 3.93 3.63
CA PRO A 136 32.78 4.91 2.93
C PRO A 136 33.30 6.00 3.87
N LEU A 137 32.51 6.45 4.85
CA LEU A 137 32.97 7.40 5.85
C LEU A 137 34.13 6.86 6.69
N THR A 138 34.15 5.55 6.98
CA THR A 138 35.26 4.90 7.70
C THR A 138 36.50 4.85 6.82
N VAL A 139 36.35 4.60 5.50
CA VAL A 139 37.47 4.60 4.53
C VAL A 139 38.03 6.01 4.35
N ILE A 140 37.17 7.01 4.22
CA ILE A 140 37.59 8.45 4.17
C ILE A 140 38.41 8.78 5.41
N ARG A 141 37.91 8.47 6.61
CA ARG A 141 38.60 8.73 7.88
C ARG A 141 39.96 8.05 7.94
N GLY A 142 40.04 6.79 7.49
CA GLY A 142 41.29 6.06 7.43
C GLY A 142 42.30 6.68 6.45
N ASN A 143 41.86 7.05 5.25
CA ASN A 143 42.72 7.70 4.25
C ASN A 143 43.19 9.09 4.72
N VAL A 144 42.37 9.86 5.40
CA VAL A 144 42.79 11.16 6.00
C VAL A 144 43.89 10.95 7.06
N GLN A 145 43.76 9.93 7.90
CA GLN A 145 44.78 9.60 8.90
C GLN A 145 46.09 9.18 8.25
N LEU A 146 46.05 8.27 7.26
CA LEU A 146 47.21 7.82 6.51
C LEU A 146 47.87 8.96 5.75
N MET A 147 47.08 9.91 5.19
CA MET A 147 47.62 11.10 4.53
C MET A 147 48.38 11.99 5.49
N GLY A 148 47.97 12.08 6.76
CA GLY A 148 48.67 12.81 7.82
C GLY A 148 49.97 12.15 8.29
N GLU A 149 50.11 10.82 8.06
CA GLU A 149 51.28 10.01 8.42
C GLU A 149 52.20 9.76 7.21
N ALA A 150 51.86 10.26 6.00
CA ALA A 150 52.61 10.02 4.79
C ALA A 150 54.05 10.62 4.84
N GLU A 151 55.03 9.79 4.52
CA GLU A 151 56.44 10.20 4.54
C GLU A 151 56.89 10.86 3.22
N SER A 152 56.08 10.75 2.16
CA SER A 152 56.37 11.32 0.86
C SER A 152 55.17 12.05 0.23
N LEU A 153 55.46 13.01 -0.66
CA LEU A 153 54.43 13.73 -1.44
C LEU A 153 53.63 12.78 -2.35
N GLU A 154 54.30 11.78 -2.93
CA GLU A 154 53.71 10.77 -3.80
C GLU A 154 52.68 9.91 -3.02
N GLU A 155 53.01 9.54 -1.80
CA GLU A 155 52.13 8.77 -0.92
C GLU A 155 50.91 9.59 -0.46
N ALA A 156 51.11 10.86 -0.09
CA ALA A 156 50.02 11.79 0.23
C ALA A 156 49.06 12.00 -0.96
N GLN A 157 49.61 12.13 -2.19
CA GLN A 157 48.79 12.23 -3.40
C GLN A 157 47.97 10.99 -3.67
N LYS A 158 48.48 9.79 -3.39
CA LYS A 158 47.76 8.54 -3.55
C LYS A 158 46.55 8.46 -2.61
N TYR A 159 46.69 8.89 -1.34
CA TYR A 159 45.60 8.95 -0.38
C TYR A 159 44.58 10.02 -0.75
N SER A 160 45.03 11.19 -1.27
CA SER A 160 44.14 12.25 -1.76
C SER A 160 43.26 11.79 -2.92
N LEU A 161 43.82 11.08 -3.90
CA LEU A 161 43.04 10.49 -5.01
C LEU A 161 42.04 9.45 -4.54
N ALA A 162 42.40 8.63 -3.55
CA ALA A 162 41.47 7.68 -2.96
C ALA A 162 40.31 8.36 -2.21
N LEU A 163 40.59 9.50 -1.54
CA LEU A 163 39.59 10.33 -0.89
C LEU A 163 38.59 10.95 -1.89
N GLU A 164 39.11 11.54 -2.98
CA GLU A 164 38.27 12.12 -4.03
C GLU A 164 37.33 11.08 -4.64
N GLN A 165 37.84 9.86 -4.91
CA GLN A 165 37.02 8.78 -5.43
C GLN A 165 35.89 8.37 -4.45
N GLU A 166 36.20 8.30 -3.15
CA GLU A 166 35.22 7.91 -2.13
C GLU A 166 34.16 9.01 -1.91
N ILE A 167 34.55 10.28 -1.97
CA ILE A 167 33.61 11.42 -1.89
C ILE A 167 32.68 11.44 -3.09
N GLN A 168 33.21 11.27 -4.29
CA GLN A 168 32.40 11.22 -5.51
C GLN A 168 31.37 10.08 -5.45
N GLY A 169 31.76 8.91 -4.94
CA GLY A 169 30.86 7.81 -4.73
C GLY A 169 29.72 8.11 -3.74
N ILE A 170 30.02 8.81 -2.64
CA ILE A 170 28.98 9.26 -1.68
C ILE A 170 28.05 10.27 -2.35
N GLU A 171 28.56 11.20 -3.15
CA GLU A 171 27.73 12.18 -3.84
C GLU A 171 26.77 11.50 -4.83
N GLU A 172 27.23 10.54 -5.62
CA GLU A 172 26.37 9.72 -6.49
C GLU A 172 25.30 8.95 -5.69
N TYR A 173 25.70 8.38 -4.55
CA TYR A 173 24.80 7.69 -3.63
C TYR A 173 23.70 8.61 -3.10
N LEU A 174 24.08 9.81 -2.61
CA LEU A 174 23.13 10.79 -2.11
C LEU A 174 22.19 11.31 -3.19
N GLN A 175 22.67 11.47 -4.41
CA GLN A 175 21.83 11.87 -5.54
C GLN A 175 20.76 10.81 -5.84
N ILE A 176 21.12 9.53 -5.82
CA ILE A 176 20.17 8.44 -6.00
C ILE A 176 19.14 8.41 -4.85
N LEU A 177 19.60 8.60 -3.61
CA LEU A 177 18.71 8.69 -2.45
C LEU A 177 17.73 9.86 -2.56
N GLN A 178 18.21 11.03 -2.99
CA GLN A 178 17.34 12.19 -3.21
C GLN A 178 16.29 11.91 -4.29
N GLU A 179 16.66 11.24 -5.36
CA GLU A 179 15.73 10.81 -6.39
C GLU A 179 14.70 9.81 -5.84
N MET A 180 15.09 8.87 -5.01
CA MET A 180 14.18 7.91 -4.36
C MET A 180 13.22 8.56 -3.35
N ILE A 181 13.68 9.57 -2.60
CA ILE A 181 12.88 10.25 -1.58
C ILE A 181 11.96 11.30 -2.22
N SER A 182 12.46 12.07 -3.17
CA SER A 182 11.70 13.17 -3.81
C SER A 182 10.53 12.69 -4.64
N THR A 183 10.53 11.44 -5.04
CA THR A 183 9.49 10.86 -5.92
C THR A 183 8.39 10.11 -5.20
N GLY A 184 8.45 9.99 -3.86
CA GLY A 184 7.41 9.26 -3.12
C GLY A 184 7.15 7.83 -3.63
N GLY A 185 8.19 7.19 -4.20
CA GLY A 185 8.11 6.05 -5.10
C GLY A 185 7.99 6.53 -6.55
N TYR A 186 8.58 5.84 -7.48
CA TYR A 186 8.70 6.14 -8.92
C TYR A 186 7.43 6.65 -9.66
N GLN A 187 6.31 6.80 -8.98
CA GLN A 187 5.00 7.21 -9.56
C GLN A 187 4.93 8.64 -10.10
N MET A 188 5.93 9.51 -9.86
CA MET A 188 5.87 10.92 -10.30
C MET A 188 6.69 11.25 -11.55
N TYR A 189 7.39 10.32 -12.15
CA TYR A 189 8.07 10.60 -13.41
C TYR A 189 7.05 10.62 -14.57
N LYS A 190 6.91 11.78 -15.17
CA LYS A 190 6.04 11.97 -16.35
C LYS A 190 6.52 11.03 -17.47
N LYS A 191 5.66 10.09 -17.86
CA LYS A 191 5.88 9.29 -19.06
C LYS A 191 5.64 10.17 -20.28
N GLU A 192 6.50 10.05 -21.27
CA GLU A 192 6.42 10.76 -22.53
C GLU A 192 6.65 9.81 -23.69
N GLN A 193 6.26 10.23 -24.88
CA GLN A 193 6.52 9.45 -26.09
C GLN A 193 7.98 9.63 -26.50
N VAL A 194 8.74 8.55 -26.38
CA VAL A 194 10.18 8.53 -26.69
C VAL A 194 10.40 7.83 -28.02
N ASP A 195 11.16 8.46 -28.93
CA ASP A 195 11.63 7.81 -30.18
C ASP A 195 12.76 6.85 -29.86
N ILE A 196 12.46 5.55 -29.90
CA ILE A 196 13.40 4.50 -29.50
C ILE A 196 14.57 4.38 -30.48
N ARG A 197 14.37 4.74 -31.74
CA ARG A 197 15.48 4.67 -32.73
C ARG A 197 16.51 5.76 -32.49
N GLU A 198 16.05 6.98 -32.24
CA GLU A 198 16.93 8.10 -31.91
C GLU A 198 17.66 7.83 -30.59
N LEU A 199 16.91 7.42 -29.55
CA LEU A 199 17.47 7.08 -28.24
C LEU A 199 18.54 5.99 -28.35
N THR A 200 18.26 4.93 -29.10
CA THR A 200 19.19 3.81 -29.30
C THR A 200 20.49 4.26 -30.02
N GLY A 201 20.37 5.19 -30.96
CA GLY A 201 21.53 5.77 -31.62
C GLY A 201 22.45 6.54 -30.66
N GLN A 202 21.86 7.45 -29.86
CA GLN A 202 22.61 8.22 -28.85
C GLN A 202 23.22 7.30 -27.78
N PHE A 203 22.47 6.29 -27.34
CA PHE A 203 22.95 5.32 -26.38
C PHE A 203 24.16 4.54 -26.90
N ARG A 204 24.11 4.06 -28.15
CA ARG A 204 25.21 3.35 -28.80
C ARG A 204 26.50 4.16 -28.78
N GLU A 205 26.48 5.43 -29.21
CA GLU A 205 27.65 6.29 -29.23
C GLU A 205 28.31 6.42 -27.86
N ARG A 206 27.49 6.58 -26.80
CA ARG A 206 27.99 6.70 -25.42
C ARG A 206 28.70 5.44 -24.93
N ILE A 207 28.10 4.26 -25.15
CA ILE A 207 28.68 3.01 -24.66
C ILE A 207 29.90 2.56 -25.46
N GLU A 208 29.97 2.82 -26.78
CA GLU A 208 31.15 2.57 -27.57
C GLU A 208 32.36 3.43 -27.08
N ALA A 209 32.09 4.69 -26.72
CA ALA A 209 33.10 5.55 -26.12
C ALA A 209 33.57 5.03 -24.74
N ALA A 210 32.66 4.54 -23.90
CA ALA A 210 33.01 4.00 -22.58
C ALA A 210 33.84 2.69 -22.69
N ALA A 211 33.51 1.80 -23.62
CA ALA A 211 34.20 0.52 -23.83
C ALA A 211 35.60 0.70 -24.43
N ALA A 212 35.82 1.76 -25.19
CA ALA A 212 37.11 2.06 -25.84
C ALA A 212 38.26 2.16 -24.82
N GLY A 213 38.03 2.67 -23.61
CA GLY A 213 39.01 2.76 -22.54
C GLY A 213 39.63 1.42 -22.11
N LYS A 214 38.86 0.33 -22.19
CA LYS A 214 39.32 -1.05 -21.91
C LYS A 214 39.61 -1.86 -23.18
N LYS A 215 39.58 -1.25 -24.35
CA LYS A 215 39.76 -1.92 -25.67
C LYS A 215 38.76 -3.08 -25.85
N GLN A 216 37.57 -2.99 -25.28
CA GLN A 216 36.50 -3.98 -25.39
C GLN A 216 35.76 -3.79 -26.72
N THR A 217 35.21 -4.87 -27.27
CA THR A 217 34.43 -4.85 -28.50
C THR A 217 32.94 -4.89 -28.17
N ILE A 218 32.18 -3.89 -28.63
CA ILE A 218 30.72 -3.87 -28.50
C ILE A 218 30.08 -4.41 -29.77
N GLN A 219 29.32 -5.50 -29.64
CA GLN A 219 28.45 -5.98 -30.71
C GLN A 219 27.03 -5.50 -30.43
N PHE A 220 26.58 -4.50 -31.21
CA PHE A 220 25.29 -3.85 -30.99
C PHE A 220 24.30 -4.25 -32.08
N GLU A 221 23.18 -4.89 -31.66
CA GLU A 221 22.15 -5.40 -32.57
C GLU A 221 20.79 -4.77 -32.20
N CYS A 222 20.06 -4.35 -33.23
CA CYS A 222 18.72 -3.82 -33.09
C CYS A 222 17.78 -4.56 -34.03
N GLU A 223 16.74 -5.17 -33.47
CA GLU A 223 15.75 -5.92 -34.23
C GLU A 223 14.34 -5.34 -34.02
N ASN A 224 13.64 -5.02 -35.12
CA ASN A 224 12.25 -4.59 -35.11
C ASN A 224 11.90 -3.55 -34.03
N LEU A 225 12.69 -2.46 -33.92
CA LEU A 225 12.46 -1.44 -32.90
C LEU A 225 11.14 -0.71 -33.11
N PRO A 226 10.33 -0.51 -32.03
CA PRO A 226 9.17 0.36 -32.10
C PRO A 226 9.61 1.79 -32.41
N LYS A 227 8.75 2.54 -33.09
CA LYS A 227 9.05 3.96 -33.33
C LYS A 227 8.96 4.76 -32.03
N TRP A 228 7.89 4.52 -31.27
CA TRP A 228 7.56 5.24 -30.04
C TRP A 228 7.22 4.28 -28.90
N ILE A 229 7.63 4.65 -27.70
CA ILE A 229 7.19 4.01 -26.45
C ILE A 229 6.87 5.09 -25.41
N CYS A 230 5.85 4.85 -24.58
CA CYS A 230 5.45 5.78 -23.51
C CYS A 230 6.18 5.42 -22.20
N VAL A 231 7.28 6.11 -21.90
CA VAL A 231 8.12 5.87 -20.71
C VAL A 231 8.77 7.17 -20.26
N ASN A 232 9.41 7.15 -19.10
CA ASN A 232 10.36 8.21 -18.75
C ASN A 232 11.71 7.94 -19.42
N GLU A 233 12.12 8.83 -20.35
CA GLU A 233 13.35 8.69 -21.15
C GLU A 233 14.60 8.59 -20.28
N LYS A 234 14.75 9.48 -19.28
CA LYS A 234 15.92 9.51 -18.40
C LYS A 234 16.11 8.22 -17.63
N LEU A 235 15.01 7.67 -17.08
CA LEU A 235 15.04 6.41 -16.34
C LEU A 235 15.32 5.22 -17.26
N LEU A 236 14.81 5.24 -18.49
CA LEU A 236 15.09 4.20 -19.49
C LEU A 236 16.56 4.18 -19.84
N ILE A 237 17.13 5.33 -20.20
CA ILE A 237 18.58 5.45 -20.50
C ILE A 237 19.41 4.97 -19.33
N ARG A 238 19.13 5.47 -18.12
CA ARG A 238 19.85 5.09 -16.91
C ARG A 238 19.80 3.58 -16.63
N SER A 239 18.62 2.97 -16.83
CA SER A 239 18.48 1.53 -16.67
C SER A 239 19.34 0.76 -17.69
N TRP A 240 19.37 1.20 -18.96
CA TRP A 240 20.22 0.60 -19.97
C TRP A 240 21.70 0.79 -19.67
N GLU A 241 22.11 2.00 -19.27
CA GLU A 241 23.46 2.32 -18.85
C GLU A 241 23.92 1.44 -17.70
N ASN A 242 23.08 1.23 -16.68
CA ASN A 242 23.41 0.35 -15.55
C ASN A 242 23.70 -1.09 -15.98
N LEU A 243 22.95 -1.63 -16.95
CA LEU A 243 23.20 -2.97 -17.46
C LEU A 243 24.56 -3.04 -18.22
N VAL A 244 24.79 -2.06 -19.07
CA VAL A 244 25.99 -2.06 -19.96
C VAL A 244 27.26 -1.71 -19.18
N TYR A 245 27.20 -0.75 -18.25
CA TYR A 245 28.36 -0.42 -17.42
C TYR A 245 28.77 -1.59 -16.52
N ASN A 246 27.82 -2.35 -15.98
CA ASN A 246 28.14 -3.60 -15.30
C ASN A 246 28.89 -4.56 -16.26
N ALA A 247 28.40 -4.76 -17.49
CA ALA A 247 29.07 -5.62 -18.45
C ALA A 247 30.49 -5.10 -18.79
N ILE A 248 30.67 -3.79 -19.01
CA ILE A 248 31.99 -3.17 -19.24
C ILE A 248 32.93 -3.39 -18.05
N GLU A 249 32.42 -3.32 -16.83
CA GLU A 249 33.24 -3.49 -15.63
C GLU A 249 33.76 -4.91 -15.48
N TYR A 250 32.87 -5.90 -15.63
CA TYR A 250 33.21 -7.32 -15.40
C TYR A 250 33.84 -8.03 -16.59
N THR A 251 33.75 -7.45 -17.80
CA THR A 251 34.40 -7.99 -18.97
C THR A 251 35.92 -7.67 -18.93
N PRO A 252 36.81 -8.65 -19.18
CA PRO A 252 38.23 -8.41 -19.23
C PRO A 252 38.62 -7.47 -20.38
N GLN A 253 39.82 -6.92 -20.29
CA GLN A 253 40.38 -6.08 -21.37
C GLN A 253 40.44 -6.85 -22.70
N GLY A 254 39.93 -6.25 -23.77
CA GLY A 254 39.84 -6.86 -25.08
C GLY A 254 38.71 -7.86 -25.28
N GLY A 255 37.90 -8.09 -24.24
CA GLY A 255 36.73 -8.98 -24.31
C GLY A 255 35.55 -8.37 -25.06
N MET A 256 34.55 -9.17 -25.34
CA MET A 256 33.34 -8.81 -26.11
C MET A 256 32.13 -8.62 -25.21
N ILE A 257 31.32 -7.63 -25.55
CA ILE A 257 30.00 -7.37 -24.94
C ILE A 257 28.98 -7.30 -26.08
N ARG A 258 27.91 -8.09 -25.97
CA ARG A 258 26.83 -8.11 -26.94
C ARG A 258 25.59 -7.46 -26.33
N ILE A 259 25.06 -6.49 -27.06
CA ILE A 259 23.83 -5.76 -26.67
C ILE A 259 22.82 -5.97 -27.79
N CYS A 260 21.65 -6.49 -27.42
CA CYS A 260 20.54 -6.64 -28.35
C CYS A 260 19.33 -5.89 -27.83
N ILE A 261 18.79 -4.97 -28.63
CA ILE A 261 17.54 -4.27 -28.36
C ILE A 261 16.50 -4.73 -29.37
N SER A 262 15.39 -5.25 -28.90
CA SER A 262 14.36 -5.82 -29.78
C SER A 262 12.95 -5.53 -29.30
N GLU A 263 12.01 -5.52 -30.24
CA GLU A 263 10.59 -5.43 -29.98
C GLU A 263 9.98 -6.82 -29.93
N GLY A 264 9.45 -7.24 -28.77
CA GLY A 264 8.52 -8.37 -28.65
C GLY A 264 7.08 -7.99 -28.96
N LYS A 265 6.14 -8.94 -28.88
CA LYS A 265 4.73 -8.69 -29.20
C LYS A 265 4.10 -7.54 -28.40
N GLU A 266 4.43 -7.41 -27.11
CA GLU A 266 3.88 -6.42 -26.20
C GLU A 266 4.94 -5.74 -25.31
N GLN A 267 6.22 -5.96 -25.58
CA GLN A 267 7.32 -5.51 -24.73
C GLN A 267 8.50 -5.01 -25.55
N LEU A 268 9.19 -3.97 -25.06
CA LEU A 268 10.53 -3.63 -25.47
C LEU A 268 11.51 -4.41 -24.59
N GLU A 269 12.50 -5.03 -25.22
CA GLU A 269 13.51 -5.85 -24.53
C GLU A 269 14.92 -5.31 -24.87
N ILE A 270 15.75 -5.15 -23.84
CA ILE A 270 17.19 -5.05 -23.98
C ILE A 270 17.85 -6.24 -23.29
N SER A 271 18.75 -6.92 -23.98
CA SER A 271 19.61 -7.95 -23.41
C SER A 271 21.07 -7.58 -23.56
N VAL A 272 21.86 -7.82 -22.53
CA VAL A 272 23.29 -7.60 -22.46
C VAL A 272 23.96 -8.91 -22.08
N GLU A 273 24.88 -9.38 -22.92
CA GLU A 273 25.73 -10.55 -22.69
C GLU A 273 27.18 -10.14 -22.66
N ASP A 274 27.98 -10.71 -21.77
CA ASP A 274 29.39 -10.37 -21.62
C ASP A 274 30.30 -11.61 -21.56
N GLU A 275 31.59 -11.40 -21.72
CA GLU A 275 32.65 -12.41 -21.53
C GLU A 275 33.32 -12.30 -20.15
N GLY A 276 32.58 -11.82 -19.15
CA GLY A 276 33.03 -11.70 -17.77
C GLY A 276 33.00 -13.01 -16.99
N SER A 277 33.08 -12.89 -15.66
CA SER A 277 33.07 -14.06 -14.78
C SER A 277 31.67 -14.67 -14.60
N GLY A 278 30.59 -14.04 -15.09
CA GLY A 278 29.22 -14.42 -14.83
C GLY A 278 28.79 -14.20 -13.39
N PHE A 279 27.58 -14.63 -13.08
CA PHE A 279 26.99 -14.59 -11.74
C PHE A 279 27.25 -15.89 -10.97
N SER A 280 27.58 -15.80 -9.69
CA SER A 280 27.57 -16.94 -8.76
C SER A 280 26.10 -17.33 -8.45
N ALA A 281 25.91 -18.45 -7.77
CA ALA A 281 24.58 -18.86 -7.31
C ALA A 281 23.97 -17.84 -6.32
N GLU A 282 24.78 -17.19 -5.51
CA GLU A 282 24.39 -16.14 -4.57
C GLU A 282 24.03 -14.84 -5.32
N ASP A 283 24.83 -14.45 -6.32
CA ASP A 283 24.56 -13.29 -7.15
C ASP A 283 23.21 -13.42 -7.86
N LEU A 284 22.88 -14.58 -8.41
CA LEU A 284 21.58 -14.80 -9.09
C LEU A 284 20.37 -14.61 -8.16
N GLN A 285 20.54 -14.88 -6.86
CA GLN A 285 19.47 -14.67 -5.87
C GLN A 285 19.43 -13.23 -5.34
N SER A 286 20.58 -12.60 -5.18
CA SER A 286 20.74 -11.38 -4.39
C SER A 286 21.12 -10.13 -5.18
N ALA A 287 21.64 -10.25 -6.43
CA ALA A 287 22.13 -9.11 -7.20
C ALA A 287 21.08 -8.03 -7.54
N LYS A 288 19.80 -8.34 -7.37
CA LYS A 288 18.69 -7.40 -7.49
C LYS A 288 18.32 -6.71 -6.17
N ASN A 289 18.95 -7.12 -5.08
CA ASN A 289 18.72 -6.47 -3.78
C ASN A 289 19.51 -5.16 -3.73
N LEU A 290 18.93 -4.18 -3.06
CA LEU A 290 19.57 -2.90 -2.86
C LEU A 290 20.91 -3.11 -2.11
N PHE A 291 21.98 -2.48 -2.59
CA PHE A 291 23.34 -2.54 -2.03
C PHE A 291 24.04 -3.90 -2.07
N TYR A 292 23.49 -4.86 -2.78
CA TYR A 292 24.20 -6.13 -2.94
C TYR A 292 25.45 -5.96 -3.83
N GLN A 293 26.58 -6.40 -3.31
CA GLN A 293 27.85 -6.48 -4.02
C GLN A 293 28.40 -7.89 -3.88
N GLY A 294 28.59 -8.59 -4.99
CA GLY A 294 29.25 -9.89 -5.00
C GLY A 294 30.71 -9.80 -4.51
N ASP A 295 31.29 -10.89 -4.04
CA ASP A 295 32.63 -10.90 -3.42
C ASP A 295 33.75 -10.32 -4.31
N LYS A 296 33.63 -10.44 -5.64
CA LYS A 296 34.59 -9.89 -6.58
C LYS A 296 34.44 -8.37 -6.79
N SER A 297 33.26 -7.80 -6.57
CA SER A 297 32.97 -6.37 -6.71
C SER A 297 33.35 -5.56 -5.47
N ARG A 298 33.51 -6.19 -4.31
CA ARG A 298 34.01 -5.53 -3.09
C ARG A 298 35.40 -4.90 -3.25
N HIS A 299 36.15 -5.29 -4.30
CA HIS A 299 37.46 -4.75 -4.61
C HIS A 299 37.40 -3.65 -5.68
N SER A 300 36.31 -3.52 -6.45
CA SER A 300 36.09 -2.41 -7.37
C SER A 300 35.17 -1.38 -6.70
N ARG A 301 35.75 -0.35 -6.13
CA ARG A 301 35.10 0.70 -5.35
C ARG A 301 34.20 1.65 -6.16
N LYS A 302 33.79 1.26 -7.40
CA LYS A 302 33.07 2.17 -8.30
C LYS A 302 31.56 2.14 -8.27
N HIS A 303 30.93 1.07 -7.75
CA HIS A 303 29.47 0.95 -7.78
C HIS A 303 28.91 0.37 -6.49
N TYR A 304 27.92 1.05 -5.92
CA TYR A 304 27.30 0.71 -4.61
C TYR A 304 26.24 -0.42 -4.66
N GLY A 305 26.22 -1.26 -5.71
CA GLY A 305 25.28 -2.37 -5.80
C GLY A 305 23.83 -1.94 -6.05
N MET A 306 23.60 -0.75 -6.61
CA MET A 306 22.25 -0.21 -6.84
C MET A 306 21.76 -0.32 -8.28
N GLY A 307 22.66 -0.49 -9.26
CA GLY A 307 22.31 -0.43 -10.69
C GLY A 307 21.26 -1.45 -11.11
N LEU A 308 21.41 -2.72 -10.73
CA LEU A 308 20.46 -3.77 -11.07
C LEU A 308 19.13 -3.63 -10.29
N TYR A 309 19.18 -3.18 -9.04
CA TYR A 309 17.99 -2.87 -8.27
C TYR A 309 17.15 -1.77 -8.94
N LEU A 310 17.78 -0.65 -9.34
CA LEU A 310 17.10 0.45 -10.01
C LEU A 310 16.50 0.01 -11.35
N ALA A 311 17.25 -0.78 -12.13
CA ALA A 311 16.76 -1.33 -13.39
C ALA A 311 15.54 -2.27 -13.16
N GLU A 312 15.54 -3.07 -12.10
CA GLU A 312 14.39 -3.92 -11.77
C GLU A 312 13.17 -3.11 -11.32
N GLN A 313 13.35 -2.07 -10.49
CA GLN A 313 12.24 -1.20 -10.08
C GLN A 313 11.63 -0.50 -11.28
N PHE A 314 12.45 0.08 -12.15
CA PHE A 314 11.99 0.68 -13.40
C PHE A 314 11.20 -0.30 -14.28
N ALA A 315 11.69 -1.54 -14.41
CA ALA A 315 10.99 -2.58 -15.17
C ALA A 315 9.62 -2.87 -14.58
N LYS A 316 9.53 -3.10 -13.25
CA LYS A 316 8.26 -3.40 -12.53
C LYS A 316 7.23 -2.29 -12.71
N GLU A 317 7.63 -1.04 -12.62
CA GLU A 317 6.73 0.12 -12.80
C GLU A 317 6.22 0.29 -14.22
N ASN A 318 6.97 -0.22 -15.19
CA ASN A 318 6.55 -0.24 -16.58
C ASN A 318 6.00 -1.61 -17.01
N GLY A 319 5.46 -2.39 -16.07
CA GLY A 319 4.77 -3.66 -16.34
C GLY A 319 5.70 -4.76 -16.91
N GLY A 320 6.98 -4.68 -16.60
CA GLY A 320 7.99 -5.58 -17.11
C GLY A 320 8.79 -6.30 -16.03
N SER A 321 10.01 -6.74 -16.35
CA SER A 321 10.86 -7.50 -15.43
C SER A 321 12.33 -7.42 -15.80
N LEU A 322 13.22 -7.62 -14.81
CA LEU A 322 14.65 -7.85 -15.00
C LEU A 322 14.96 -9.33 -14.76
N THR A 323 15.67 -9.97 -15.70
CA THR A 323 16.10 -11.36 -15.59
C THR A 323 17.62 -11.42 -15.62
N LEU A 324 18.21 -12.21 -14.71
CA LEU A 324 19.66 -12.46 -14.60
C LEU A 324 19.91 -13.94 -14.86
N ALA A 325 20.93 -14.24 -15.64
CA ALA A 325 21.41 -15.59 -15.89
C ALA A 325 22.88 -15.57 -16.32
N ASN A 326 23.51 -16.72 -16.50
CA ASN A 326 24.80 -16.83 -17.14
C ASN A 326 24.62 -17.16 -18.62
N SER A 327 25.40 -16.49 -19.48
CA SER A 327 25.37 -16.74 -20.90
C SER A 327 25.96 -18.10 -21.24
N THR A 328 25.23 -18.90 -22.00
CA THR A 328 25.72 -20.17 -22.53
C THR A 328 26.65 -19.96 -23.73
N ARG A 329 26.60 -18.80 -24.40
CA ARG A 329 27.38 -18.43 -25.60
C ARG A 329 28.73 -17.82 -25.21
N MET A 330 28.67 -16.80 -24.32
CA MET A 330 29.84 -15.96 -24.01
C MET A 330 30.53 -16.35 -22.71
N LYS A 331 29.93 -17.29 -21.93
CA LYS A 331 30.42 -17.79 -20.63
C LYS A 331 30.41 -16.75 -19.49
N GLY A 332 30.02 -15.50 -19.76
CA GLY A 332 29.85 -14.42 -18.78
C GLY A 332 28.42 -14.26 -18.31
N ALA A 333 28.05 -13.06 -17.88
CA ALA A 333 26.69 -12.74 -17.47
C ALA A 333 25.76 -12.53 -18.67
N TRP A 334 24.48 -12.76 -18.44
CA TRP A 334 23.39 -12.40 -19.32
C TRP A 334 22.30 -11.72 -18.51
N VAL A 335 22.02 -10.49 -18.88
CA VAL A 335 21.01 -9.65 -18.19
C VAL A 335 19.99 -9.20 -19.21
N ARG A 336 18.71 -9.32 -18.87
CA ARG A 336 17.61 -8.94 -19.74
C ARG A 336 16.62 -8.06 -19.00
N LEU A 337 16.38 -6.86 -19.51
CA LEU A 337 15.35 -5.93 -19.07
C LEU A 337 14.20 -5.93 -20.07
N ARG A 338 12.98 -6.10 -19.57
CA ARG A 338 11.74 -6.00 -20.34
C ARG A 338 10.87 -4.89 -19.77
N ILE A 339 10.22 -4.15 -20.63
CA ILE A 339 9.20 -3.17 -20.27
C ILE A 339 7.98 -3.34 -21.16
N ALA A 340 6.78 -3.21 -20.60
CA ALA A 340 5.54 -3.31 -21.37
C ALA A 340 5.38 -2.07 -22.27
N LYS A 341 4.85 -2.27 -23.46
CA LYS A 341 4.34 -1.19 -24.28
C LYS A 341 2.95 -0.86 -23.76
N GLU A 342 2.76 0.32 -23.21
CA GLU A 342 1.40 0.79 -22.95
C GLU A 342 0.69 0.97 -24.30
N SER A 343 -0.30 0.13 -24.58
CA SER A 343 -1.23 0.34 -25.68
C SER A 343 -1.99 1.65 -25.38
N GLN A 344 -1.92 2.59 -26.31
CA GLN A 344 -2.83 3.74 -26.27
C GLN A 344 -4.29 3.22 -26.17
N LYS A 345 -4.96 3.53 -25.04
CA LYS A 345 -6.42 3.52 -24.98
C LYS A 345 -6.96 4.85 -25.46
#